data_d7064e83e625f11412572a3762c96c58
#
_entry.id   d7064e83e625f11412572a3762c96c58
#
_cell.length_a   1.000
_cell.length_b   1.000
_cell.length_c   1.000
_cell.angle_alpha   90.00
_cell.angle_beta   90.00
_cell.angle_gamma   90.00
#
_symmetry.space_group_name_H-M   'P 1'
#
loop_
_entity.id
_entity.type
_entity.pdbx_description
1 polymer ?
#
loop_
_entity_poly.entity_id
_entity_poly.type
_entity_poly.pdbx_seq_one_letter_code
_entity_poly.pdbx_strand_id
1 'polypeptide(L)'
;MDIQGYILDRWMAKMKAESPVLTIYDKDGLYYDILPLAAEKGIKVIDTTKGLLHARLSASRFWSNELSLNKDSRMIIYRKRPMPTNNRGWVEEPLVGFIKSGGIFPFGAEDRYENICTSFISPAKHKELKQLFANGTTSFNMINALLEGAAFPSLEQLTGGKSAVEITVNLLSLTSSEDLKWQSEWKNFAEIQYPGLDASGLSLKDIQMKLWAYLLFSEFVFDLPEAIPSNLQSVAIAPIEMKDKIFLICDKLRNQINLRETYVKYANKVAEQLNLSEIFIKSKHLGNRVTFSFENSIEYDRFIAYLKEGKQAEAHKLCNKNINDVWYQEDSEISSFWKLASNALLLTDCINRGLKSDGNLQELVDWYAHSGCDADYAFRRFHTERLGVINSPKQVKELTDFVNSRYQEFTERAVKVYQNTIKELKDCVQLKNQGCVQEVYPALQAGKRVVLVMVDAFRYEMGKNFAQSIEKRFKDRVKYEPKISYLPSVTRFGMANHLNNIVLDVLSGKLQPMIDSKVVASPEDRIDYLRAKTGVEVQDVRLEDFDPSAINENTHLLVVRSVGIDTAGENDKLNGLASMERELIRLARLTDDCKKLKFDQA
;
A
#
# COMPACT_ATOMS: atom_id res chain seq x y z
N MET A 1 -9.00 10.15 30.12
CA MET A 1 -7.65 10.58 29.63
C MET A 1 -7.35 11.89 30.32
N ASP A 2 -6.20 12.03 30.94
CA ASP A 2 -5.71 13.29 31.48
C ASP A 2 -5.13 14.18 30.36
N ILE A 3 -4.79 15.43 30.70
CA ILE A 3 -4.24 16.38 29.71
C ILE A 3 -2.92 15.89 29.14
N GLN A 4 -2.09 15.16 29.91
CA GLN A 4 -0.82 14.63 29.43
C GLN A 4 -1.02 13.58 28.34
N GLY A 5 -1.95 12.66 28.54
CA GLY A 5 -2.33 11.69 27.53
C GLY A 5 -2.89 12.33 26.26
N TYR A 6 -3.69 13.38 26.41
CA TYR A 6 -4.22 14.12 25.27
C TYR A 6 -3.12 14.81 24.44
N ILE A 7 -2.15 15.45 25.12
CA ILE A 7 -1.01 16.07 24.43
C ILE A 7 -0.16 15.00 23.74
N LEU A 8 0.07 13.87 24.39
CA LEU A 8 0.82 12.76 23.76
C LEU A 8 0.14 12.23 22.50
N ASP A 9 -1.17 12.08 22.52
CA ASP A 9 -1.92 11.64 21.33
C ASP A 9 -1.81 12.69 20.19
N ARG A 10 -1.81 13.99 20.50
CA ARG A 10 -1.52 15.05 19.51
C ARG A 10 -0.10 14.95 18.94
N TRP A 11 0.89 14.65 19.77
CA TRP A 11 2.27 14.41 19.31
C TRP A 11 2.33 13.20 18.37
N MET A 12 1.68 12.12 18.71
CA MET A 12 1.61 10.94 17.86
C MET A 12 0.92 11.22 16.53
N ALA A 13 -0.14 12.02 16.53
CA ALA A 13 -0.82 12.43 15.31
C ALA A 13 0.05 13.29 14.38
N LYS A 14 1.03 14.02 14.92
CA LYS A 14 2.02 14.81 14.13
C LYS A 14 3.15 13.94 13.56
N MET A 15 3.39 12.74 14.11
CA MET A 15 4.42 11.82 13.65
C MET A 15 3.84 10.80 12.68
N LYS A 16 3.90 11.08 11.37
CA LYS A 16 3.47 10.18 10.30
C LYS A 16 4.63 9.30 9.81
N ALA A 17 4.34 8.28 9.03
CA ALA A 17 5.36 7.41 8.45
C ALA A 17 6.41 8.17 7.60
N GLU A 18 5.95 9.24 6.94
CA GLU A 18 6.79 10.13 6.12
C GLU A 18 7.56 11.18 6.95
N SER A 19 7.15 11.38 8.20
CA SER A 19 7.71 12.35 9.14
C SER A 19 7.74 11.75 10.55
N PRO A 20 8.57 10.71 10.78
CA PRO A 20 8.54 9.91 12.01
C PRO A 20 9.24 10.60 13.20
N VAL A 21 9.71 11.82 13.03
CA VAL A 21 10.40 12.60 14.06
C VAL A 21 9.54 13.77 14.48
N LEU A 22 9.43 14.04 15.79
CA LEU A 22 8.84 15.25 16.35
C LEU A 22 9.85 15.94 17.25
N THR A 23 10.11 17.22 17.00
CA THR A 23 10.96 18.04 17.86
C THR A 23 10.13 18.93 18.75
N ILE A 24 10.30 18.81 20.05
CA ILE A 24 9.57 19.55 21.07
C ILE A 24 10.46 20.67 21.60
N TYR A 25 10.08 21.91 21.36
CA TYR A 25 10.72 23.08 21.95
C TYR A 25 9.93 23.53 23.18
N ASP A 26 10.51 23.34 24.34
CA ASP A 26 9.87 23.53 25.65
C ASP A 26 10.75 24.40 26.54
N LYS A 27 10.68 25.72 26.36
CA LYS A 27 11.50 26.68 27.11
C LYS A 27 11.29 26.53 28.61
N ASP A 28 10.05 26.35 29.03
CA ASP A 28 9.64 26.43 30.43
C ASP A 28 9.61 25.05 31.12
N GLY A 29 9.85 23.96 30.36
CA GLY A 29 9.87 22.60 30.87
C GLY A 29 8.49 22.00 31.13
N LEU A 30 7.45 22.60 30.57
CA LEU A 30 6.04 22.21 30.81
C LEU A 30 5.73 20.77 30.35
N TYR A 31 6.32 20.36 29.22
CA TYR A 31 6.01 19.08 28.59
C TYR A 31 6.95 17.93 29.02
N TYR A 32 7.88 18.20 29.95
CA TYR A 32 8.90 17.21 30.32
C TYR A 32 8.29 15.93 30.90
N ASP A 33 7.24 16.06 31.71
CA ASP A 33 6.56 14.94 32.37
C ASP A 33 5.77 14.04 31.42
N ILE A 34 5.63 14.43 30.14
CA ILE A 34 5.00 13.61 29.10
C ILE A 34 6.01 12.64 28.45
N LEU A 35 7.31 12.93 28.55
CA LEU A 35 8.34 12.12 27.88
C LEU A 35 8.38 10.66 28.35
N PRO A 36 8.23 10.33 29.65
CA PRO A 36 8.11 8.94 30.10
C PRO A 36 6.93 8.21 29.47
N LEU A 37 5.77 8.86 29.38
CA LEU A 37 4.57 8.28 28.76
C LEU A 37 4.78 7.98 27.27
N ALA A 38 5.53 8.84 26.57
CA ALA A 38 5.91 8.61 25.17
C ALA A 38 6.85 7.38 25.04
N ALA A 39 7.80 7.24 25.96
CA ALA A 39 8.71 6.09 25.99
C ALA A 39 7.97 4.77 26.27
N GLU A 40 6.99 4.76 27.15
CA GLU A 40 6.12 3.60 27.44
C GLU A 40 5.31 3.16 26.21
N LYS A 41 4.95 4.09 25.33
CA LYS A 41 4.32 3.78 24.03
C LYS A 41 5.31 3.37 22.93
N GLY A 42 6.57 3.09 23.26
CA GLY A 42 7.58 2.62 22.31
C GLY A 42 8.22 3.72 21.47
N ILE A 43 7.98 5.00 21.77
CA ILE A 43 8.58 6.12 21.06
C ILE A 43 9.99 6.37 21.60
N LYS A 44 10.98 6.45 20.74
CA LYS A 44 12.34 6.80 21.15
C LYS A 44 12.43 8.28 21.57
N VAL A 45 12.70 8.52 22.84
CA VAL A 45 12.90 9.88 23.37
C VAL A 45 14.40 10.22 23.39
N ILE A 46 14.75 11.34 22.77
CA ILE A 46 16.08 11.95 22.77
C ILE A 46 16.02 13.23 23.60
N ASP A 47 16.43 13.11 24.83
CA ASP A 47 16.45 14.22 25.79
C ASP A 47 17.78 14.98 25.70
N THR A 48 17.75 16.22 25.23
CA THR A 48 18.95 17.06 25.06
C THR A 48 19.43 17.72 26.37
N THR A 49 18.67 17.66 27.44
CA THR A 49 19.09 18.20 28.75
C THR A 49 20.22 17.38 29.35
N LYS A 50 20.37 16.10 28.96
CA LYS A 50 21.43 15.18 29.39
C LYS A 50 22.75 15.32 28.60
N GLY A 51 22.85 16.30 27.74
CA GLY A 51 24.03 16.57 26.92
C GLY A 51 23.77 16.49 25.42
N LEU A 52 24.12 17.59 24.73
CA LEU A 52 23.75 17.77 23.34
C LEU A 52 24.48 16.84 22.38
N LEU A 53 25.77 16.58 22.62
CA LEU A 53 26.56 15.65 21.81
C LEU A 53 26.04 14.21 21.96
N HIS A 54 25.75 13.80 23.19
CA HIS A 54 25.19 12.48 23.46
C HIS A 54 23.81 12.33 22.78
N ALA A 55 22.96 13.35 22.88
CA ALA A 55 21.64 13.36 22.23
C ALA A 55 21.78 13.22 20.70
N ARG A 56 22.73 13.95 20.07
CA ARG A 56 22.98 13.86 18.63
C ARG A 56 23.46 12.46 18.21
N LEU A 57 24.38 11.87 18.95
CA LEU A 57 24.85 10.51 18.68
C LEU A 57 23.74 9.46 18.85
N SER A 58 22.93 9.60 19.89
CA SER A 58 21.78 8.73 20.14
C SER A 58 20.74 8.83 19.02
N ALA A 59 20.41 10.05 18.58
CA ALA A 59 19.50 10.29 17.48
C ALA A 59 20.03 9.69 16.17
N SER A 60 21.33 9.88 15.86
CA SER A 60 21.97 9.33 14.66
C SER A 60 21.94 7.80 14.65
N ARG A 61 22.28 7.17 15.77
CA ARG A 61 22.23 5.70 15.89
C ARG A 61 20.81 5.15 15.72
N PHE A 62 19.84 5.78 16.36
CA PHE A 62 18.46 5.35 16.24
C PHE A 62 17.93 5.57 14.82
N TRP A 63 18.29 6.68 14.19
CA TRP A 63 17.93 6.94 12.79
C TRP A 63 18.46 5.83 11.87
N SER A 64 19.75 5.50 11.95
CA SER A 64 20.37 4.53 11.06
C SER A 64 19.94 3.09 11.31
N ASN A 65 19.70 2.71 12.57
CA ASN A 65 19.45 1.32 12.93
C ASN A 65 17.98 0.95 12.97
N GLU A 66 17.08 1.94 13.16
CA GLU A 66 15.65 1.67 13.39
C GLU A 66 14.78 2.51 12.45
N LEU A 67 14.90 3.83 12.50
CA LEU A 67 13.96 4.72 11.84
C LEU A 67 13.99 4.61 10.30
N SER A 68 15.19 4.36 9.73
CA SER A 68 15.38 4.17 8.29
C SER A 68 14.93 2.78 7.80
N LEU A 69 14.82 1.81 8.71
CA LEU A 69 14.51 0.41 8.39
C LEU A 69 13.07 0.01 8.73
N ASN A 70 12.47 0.67 9.72
CA ASN A 70 11.13 0.35 10.21
C ASN A 70 10.23 1.59 10.16
N LYS A 71 9.19 1.54 9.31
CA LYS A 71 8.23 2.63 9.12
C LYS A 71 7.36 2.92 10.34
N ASP A 72 7.28 1.99 11.29
CA ASP A 72 6.48 2.15 12.51
C ASP A 72 7.28 2.80 13.64
N SER A 73 8.60 2.87 13.52
CA SER A 73 9.45 3.52 14.51
C SER A 73 9.23 5.03 14.54
N ARG A 74 9.23 5.59 15.75
CA ARG A 74 9.00 7.03 15.99
C ARG A 74 10.07 7.58 16.94
N MET A 75 10.41 8.86 16.77
CA MET A 75 11.41 9.54 17.60
C MET A 75 10.94 10.93 18.03
N ILE A 76 11.03 11.22 19.32
CA ILE A 76 10.85 12.56 19.87
C ILE A 76 12.22 13.12 20.26
N ILE A 77 12.49 14.37 19.83
CA ILE A 77 13.66 15.15 20.25
C ILE A 77 13.17 16.25 21.17
N TYR A 78 13.52 16.18 22.45
CA TYR A 78 13.15 17.18 23.44
C TYR A 78 14.23 18.26 23.59
N ARG A 79 13.84 19.53 23.43
CA ARG A 79 14.68 20.71 23.51
C ARG A 79 14.18 21.69 24.58
N LYS A 80 14.85 21.76 25.73
CA LYS A 80 14.53 22.74 26.79
C LYS A 80 15.05 24.15 26.43
N ARG A 81 14.50 24.71 25.35
CA ARG A 81 14.82 26.07 24.84
C ARG A 81 13.71 26.54 23.91
N PRO A 82 13.63 27.85 23.64
CA PRO A 82 12.70 28.36 22.64
C PRO A 82 13.09 27.89 21.23
N MET A 83 12.10 27.77 20.35
CA MET A 83 12.32 27.52 18.93
C MET A 83 13.10 28.66 18.29
N PRO A 84 14.10 28.39 17.41
CA PRO A 84 14.79 29.45 16.67
C PRO A 84 13.82 30.26 15.80
N THR A 85 13.95 31.60 15.84
CA THR A 85 13.06 32.54 15.12
C THR A 85 13.70 33.12 13.86
N ASN A 86 15.01 32.93 13.66
CA ASN A 86 15.75 33.48 12.53
C ASN A 86 16.71 32.46 11.90
N ASN A 87 17.18 32.75 10.69
CA ASN A 87 18.04 31.85 9.94
C ASN A 87 19.34 31.48 10.67
N ARG A 88 19.93 32.41 11.40
CA ARG A 88 21.16 32.15 12.16
C ARG A 88 20.92 31.12 13.25
N GLY A 89 19.84 31.25 14.01
CA GLY A 89 19.48 30.27 15.04
C GLY A 89 19.22 28.86 14.49
N TRP A 90 18.70 28.75 13.27
CA TRP A 90 18.53 27.47 12.59
C TRP A 90 19.83 26.87 12.09
N VAL A 91 20.77 27.69 11.61
CA VAL A 91 22.10 27.22 11.19
C VAL A 91 22.91 26.71 12.38
N GLU A 92 22.76 27.36 13.53
CA GLU A 92 23.44 27.00 14.78
C GLU A 92 22.74 25.85 15.54
N GLU A 93 21.60 25.31 15.04
CA GLU A 93 20.89 24.21 15.68
C GLU A 93 21.56 22.85 15.37
N PRO A 94 22.21 22.21 16.36
CA PRO A 94 22.99 20.99 16.13
C PRO A 94 22.22 19.77 15.65
N LEU A 95 20.89 19.78 15.85
CA LEU A 95 19.99 18.69 15.46
C LEU A 95 19.15 19.05 14.22
N VAL A 96 19.49 20.12 13.50
CA VAL A 96 18.70 20.66 12.38
C VAL A 96 18.37 19.62 11.30
N GLY A 97 19.28 18.65 11.04
CA GLY A 97 19.03 17.59 10.06
C GLY A 97 17.84 16.70 10.42
N PHE A 98 17.72 16.32 11.69
CA PHE A 98 16.58 15.55 12.18
C PHE A 98 15.30 16.40 12.27
N ILE A 99 15.44 17.68 12.65
CA ILE A 99 14.31 18.60 12.79
C ILE A 99 13.65 18.86 11.44
N LYS A 100 14.44 19.06 10.38
CA LYS A 100 13.94 19.30 9.02
C LYS A 100 13.27 18.07 8.38
N SER A 101 13.58 16.87 8.87
CA SER A 101 12.94 15.63 8.41
C SER A 101 11.68 15.26 9.20
N GLY A 102 11.24 16.12 10.10
CA GLY A 102 10.12 15.85 11.00
C GLY A 102 9.23 17.04 11.30
N GLY A 103 8.30 16.84 12.24
CA GLY A 103 7.43 17.87 12.77
C GLY A 103 8.10 18.69 13.89
N ILE A 104 7.55 19.87 14.16
CA ILE A 104 7.93 20.73 15.29
C ILE A 104 6.71 20.93 16.18
N PHE A 105 6.94 20.97 17.49
CA PHE A 105 5.92 21.30 18.48
C PHE A 105 6.55 22.24 19.55
N PRO A 106 5.83 23.29 19.97
CA PRO A 106 4.60 23.81 19.39
C PRO A 106 4.84 24.50 18.03
N PHE A 107 3.90 24.36 17.10
CA PHE A 107 3.94 25.01 15.80
C PHE A 107 2.56 25.60 15.48
N GLY A 108 2.48 26.93 15.49
CA GLY A 108 1.22 27.65 15.28
C GLY A 108 0.45 27.96 16.56
N ALA A 109 -0.70 28.60 16.39
CA ALA A 109 -1.53 29.02 17.51
C ALA A 109 -2.21 27.85 18.22
N GLU A 110 -2.58 26.81 17.47
CA GLU A 110 -3.27 25.60 17.93
C GLU A 110 -2.43 24.75 18.89
N ASP A 111 -1.10 24.88 18.83
CA ASP A 111 -0.17 24.17 19.71
C ASP A 111 0.20 24.97 20.98
N ARG A 112 -0.32 26.18 21.14
CA ARG A 112 -0.15 26.93 22.38
C ARG A 112 -0.86 26.20 23.52
N TYR A 113 -0.22 26.10 24.66
CA TYR A 113 -0.74 25.34 25.80
C TYR A 113 -2.16 25.75 26.20
N GLU A 114 -2.44 27.06 26.23
CA GLU A 114 -3.80 27.56 26.52
C GLU A 114 -4.85 27.04 25.51
N ASN A 115 -4.49 27.02 24.22
CA ASN A 115 -5.40 26.56 23.18
C ASN A 115 -5.59 25.04 23.24
N ILE A 116 -4.53 24.30 23.57
CA ILE A 116 -4.64 22.86 23.84
C ILE A 116 -5.58 22.60 25.02
N CYS A 117 -5.41 23.31 26.12
CA CYS A 117 -6.28 23.18 27.28
C CYS A 117 -7.73 23.61 26.96
N THR A 118 -7.90 24.67 26.16
CA THR A 118 -9.23 25.13 25.73
C THR A 118 -9.93 24.08 24.86
N SER A 119 -9.19 23.40 23.97
CA SER A 119 -9.76 22.31 23.15
C SER A 119 -10.00 21.02 23.93
N PHE A 120 -9.34 20.86 25.07
CA PHE A 120 -9.46 19.68 25.92
C PHE A 120 -10.58 19.81 26.98
N ILE A 121 -10.73 21.00 27.57
CA ILE A 121 -11.72 21.32 28.61
C ILE A 121 -13.06 21.67 27.98
N SER A 122 -14.15 21.27 28.60
CA SER A 122 -15.50 21.60 28.14
C SER A 122 -15.75 23.11 28.09
N PRO A 123 -16.50 23.62 27.11
CA PRO A 123 -16.84 25.05 26.99
C PRO A 123 -17.46 25.65 28.24
N ALA A 124 -18.24 24.87 29.02
CA ALA A 124 -18.84 25.34 30.26
C ALA A 124 -17.79 25.78 31.31
N LYS A 125 -16.58 25.24 31.26
CA LYS A 125 -15.48 25.54 32.19
C LYS A 125 -14.42 26.47 31.59
N HIS A 126 -14.60 26.99 30.39
CA HIS A 126 -13.66 27.91 29.76
C HIS A 126 -13.46 29.20 30.56
N LYS A 127 -14.48 29.66 31.31
CA LYS A 127 -14.35 30.82 32.20
C LYS A 127 -13.38 30.52 33.34
N GLU A 128 -13.49 29.37 33.97
CA GLU A 128 -12.60 28.90 35.05
C GLU A 128 -11.18 28.69 34.52
N LEU A 129 -11.08 28.07 33.33
CA LEU A 129 -9.82 27.87 32.64
C LEU A 129 -9.10 29.19 32.35
N LYS A 130 -9.80 30.20 31.81
CA LYS A 130 -9.24 31.53 31.58
C LYS A 130 -8.77 32.21 32.89
N GLN A 131 -9.50 32.02 33.99
CA GLN A 131 -9.08 32.53 35.29
C GLN A 131 -7.80 31.87 35.79
N LEU A 132 -7.64 30.55 35.57
CA LEU A 132 -6.40 29.84 35.90
C LEU A 132 -5.21 30.38 35.13
N PHE A 133 -5.34 30.61 33.83
CA PHE A 133 -4.27 31.17 33.01
C PHE A 133 -3.95 32.64 33.36
N ALA A 134 -4.95 33.43 33.75
CA ALA A 134 -4.74 34.81 34.20
C ALA A 134 -3.95 34.88 35.51
N ASN A 135 -3.97 33.85 36.33
CA ASN A 135 -3.25 33.76 37.60
C ASN A 135 -1.81 33.26 37.47
N GLY A 136 -1.33 32.95 36.26
CA GLY A 136 0.04 32.51 35.98
C GLY A 136 0.15 31.17 35.31
N THR A 137 1.30 30.51 35.46
CA THR A 137 1.57 29.20 34.81
C THR A 137 0.66 28.13 35.39
N THR A 138 -0.14 27.50 34.54
CA THR A 138 -1.10 26.47 34.93
C THR A 138 -0.49 25.09 34.76
N SER A 139 -0.42 24.29 35.82
CA SER A 139 0.11 22.92 35.79
C SER A 139 -0.92 21.92 35.22
N PHE A 140 -0.44 20.77 34.74
CA PHE A 140 -1.30 19.68 34.29
C PHE A 140 -2.30 19.23 35.39
N ASN A 141 -1.86 19.19 36.65
CA ASN A 141 -2.74 18.82 37.78
C ASN A 141 -3.90 19.80 37.95
N MET A 142 -3.68 21.10 37.73
CA MET A 142 -4.76 22.10 37.82
C MET A 142 -5.76 21.94 36.67
N ILE A 143 -5.29 21.59 35.48
CA ILE A 143 -6.17 21.31 34.34
C ILE A 143 -6.94 20.02 34.58
N ASN A 144 -6.29 18.95 35.05
CA ASN A 144 -6.95 17.69 35.38
C ASN A 144 -8.00 17.87 36.51
N ALA A 145 -7.73 18.70 37.50
CA ALA A 145 -8.70 19.01 38.56
C ALA A 145 -9.97 19.71 38.04
N LEU A 146 -9.85 20.52 36.98
CA LEU A 146 -11.02 21.07 36.31
C LEU A 146 -11.86 19.99 35.60
N LEU A 147 -11.27 18.89 35.17
CA LEU A 147 -11.99 17.76 34.57
C LEU A 147 -12.83 16.98 35.59
N GLU A 148 -12.29 16.76 36.79
CA GLU A 148 -12.88 15.91 37.83
C GLU A 148 -14.23 16.42 38.36
N GLY A 149 -14.60 17.65 38.05
CA GLY A 149 -15.83 18.28 38.54
C GLY A 149 -17.14 17.94 37.82
N ALA A 150 -17.12 17.14 36.74
CA ALA A 150 -18.32 16.65 36.06
C ALA A 150 -18.26 15.10 35.99
N ALA A 151 -18.74 14.43 37.04
CA ALA A 151 -18.87 12.99 37.04
C ALA A 151 -20.12 12.55 36.26
N PHE A 152 -19.94 11.62 35.32
CA PHE A 152 -21.04 10.97 34.60
C PHE A 152 -21.00 9.45 34.91
N PRO A 153 -21.25 9.04 36.18
CA PRO A 153 -20.99 7.69 36.63
C PRO A 153 -21.78 6.61 35.88
N SER A 154 -23.01 6.93 35.47
CA SER A 154 -23.82 5.97 34.70
C SER A 154 -23.31 5.81 33.27
N LEU A 155 -22.82 6.90 32.63
CA LEU A 155 -22.17 6.83 31.32
C LEU A 155 -20.82 6.14 31.39
N GLU A 156 -20.02 6.41 32.43
CA GLU A 156 -18.75 5.75 32.67
C GLU A 156 -18.93 4.25 32.92
N GLN A 157 -19.93 3.87 33.72
CA GLN A 157 -20.28 2.47 33.95
C GLN A 157 -20.75 1.76 32.67
N LEU A 158 -21.62 2.42 31.90
CA LEU A 158 -22.17 1.87 30.66
C LEU A 158 -21.08 1.64 29.60
N THR A 159 -20.19 2.61 29.46
CA THR A 159 -19.19 2.63 28.37
C THR A 159 -17.83 2.07 28.81
N GLY A 160 -17.54 2.01 30.10
CA GLY A 160 -16.21 1.73 30.64
C GLY A 160 -15.18 2.83 30.37
N GLY A 161 -15.58 3.94 29.74
CA GLY A 161 -14.70 5.06 29.41
C GLY A 161 -14.50 6.01 30.61
N LYS A 162 -13.29 6.53 30.77
CA LYS A 162 -12.94 7.49 31.85
C LYS A 162 -12.81 8.93 31.35
N SER A 163 -12.70 9.12 30.05
CA SER A 163 -12.62 10.43 29.42
C SER A 163 -13.78 10.67 28.47
N ALA A 164 -14.08 11.95 28.19
CA ALA A 164 -15.15 12.28 27.24
C ALA A 164 -14.97 11.63 25.87
N VAL A 165 -13.74 11.50 25.40
CA VAL A 165 -13.43 10.83 24.12
C VAL A 165 -13.71 9.33 24.20
N GLU A 166 -13.28 8.66 25.29
CA GLU A 166 -13.53 7.22 25.48
C GLU A 166 -15.01 6.92 25.65
N ILE A 167 -15.72 7.70 26.49
CA ILE A 167 -17.17 7.60 26.64
C ILE A 167 -17.86 7.70 25.28
N THR A 168 -17.47 8.66 24.45
CA THR A 168 -18.05 8.86 23.13
C THR A 168 -17.77 7.69 22.18
N VAL A 169 -16.52 7.30 22.04
CA VAL A 169 -16.12 6.18 21.16
C VAL A 169 -16.80 4.88 21.60
N ASN A 170 -16.80 4.61 22.91
CA ASN A 170 -17.40 3.39 23.44
C ASN A 170 -18.93 3.42 23.34
N LEU A 171 -19.58 4.56 23.57
CA LEU A 171 -21.03 4.72 23.38
C LEU A 171 -21.43 4.43 21.92
N LEU A 172 -20.65 4.89 20.95
CA LEU A 172 -20.88 4.65 19.52
C LEU A 172 -20.66 3.18 19.13
N SER A 173 -19.92 2.41 19.92
CA SER A 173 -19.66 0.99 19.69
C SER A 173 -20.70 0.05 20.31
N LEU A 174 -21.56 0.55 21.21
CA LEU A 174 -22.55 -0.29 21.90
C LEU A 174 -23.62 -0.83 20.93
N THR A 175 -23.97 -2.07 21.09
CA THR A 175 -25.03 -2.73 20.32
C THR A 175 -26.40 -2.64 20.99
N SER A 176 -26.44 -2.57 22.32
CA SER A 176 -27.66 -2.46 23.13
C SER A 176 -27.34 -1.82 24.49
N SER A 177 -28.36 -1.32 25.15
CA SER A 177 -28.31 -0.86 26.54
C SER A 177 -29.61 -1.24 27.23
N GLU A 178 -29.53 -1.95 28.34
CA GLU A 178 -30.67 -2.40 29.13
C GLU A 178 -31.08 -1.38 30.22
N ASP A 179 -30.15 -0.52 30.66
CA ASP A 179 -30.40 0.49 31.70
C ASP A 179 -30.60 1.87 31.07
N LEU A 180 -31.63 2.59 31.50
CA LEU A 180 -32.00 3.92 31.01
C LEU A 180 -31.43 5.07 31.87
N LYS A 181 -30.79 4.78 32.98
CA LYS A 181 -30.27 5.80 33.92
C LYS A 181 -29.24 6.75 33.28
N TRP A 182 -28.44 6.22 32.36
CA TRP A 182 -27.44 6.99 31.65
C TRP A 182 -28.02 8.08 30.75
N GLN A 183 -29.28 7.98 30.33
CA GLN A 183 -29.91 8.96 29.41
C GLN A 183 -30.05 10.35 30.05
N SER A 184 -30.28 10.43 31.34
CA SER A 184 -30.29 11.72 32.05
C SER A 184 -28.93 12.38 32.11
N GLU A 185 -27.87 11.58 32.26
CA GLU A 185 -26.49 12.08 32.22
C GLU A 185 -26.07 12.42 30.78
N TRP A 186 -26.55 11.67 29.79
CA TRP A 186 -26.24 11.90 28.37
C TRP A 186 -26.55 13.32 27.95
N LYS A 187 -27.72 13.82 28.29
CA LYS A 187 -28.11 15.19 27.91
C LYS A 187 -27.12 16.22 28.42
N ASN A 188 -26.76 16.15 29.68
CA ASN A 188 -25.79 17.07 30.28
C ASN A 188 -24.39 16.86 29.69
N PHE A 189 -23.98 15.60 29.47
CA PHE A 189 -22.72 15.27 28.82
C PHE A 189 -22.64 15.86 27.42
N ALA A 190 -23.70 15.69 26.62
CA ALA A 190 -23.77 16.17 25.25
C ALA A 190 -23.76 17.71 25.17
N GLU A 191 -24.51 18.39 26.04
CA GLU A 191 -24.52 19.87 26.13
C GLU A 191 -23.13 20.43 26.45
N ILE A 192 -22.41 19.76 27.34
CA ILE A 192 -21.05 20.16 27.74
C ILE A 192 -20.02 19.81 26.67
N GLN A 193 -20.09 18.59 26.12
CA GLN A 193 -19.01 18.05 25.27
C GLN A 193 -19.22 18.29 23.79
N TYR A 194 -20.46 18.55 23.32
CA TYR A 194 -20.86 18.67 21.92
C TYR A 194 -21.89 19.81 21.73
N PRO A 195 -21.47 21.08 21.92
CA PRO A 195 -22.38 22.24 21.76
C PRO A 195 -23.04 22.23 20.38
N GLY A 196 -24.36 22.42 20.36
CA GLY A 196 -25.16 22.40 19.14
C GLY A 196 -25.65 21.01 18.71
N LEU A 197 -25.18 19.92 19.35
CA LEU A 197 -25.72 18.58 19.12
C LEU A 197 -27.15 18.50 19.69
N ASP A 198 -28.09 18.00 18.89
CA ASP A 198 -29.40 17.61 19.40
C ASP A 198 -29.25 16.35 20.28
N ALA A 199 -29.18 16.56 21.59
CA ALA A 199 -29.05 15.52 22.59
C ALA A 199 -30.37 14.78 22.88
N SER A 200 -31.46 15.14 22.21
CA SER A 200 -32.76 14.44 22.36
C SER A 200 -32.69 13.04 21.71
N GLY A 201 -33.30 12.07 22.35
CA GLY A 201 -33.41 10.71 21.82
C GLY A 201 -34.03 9.79 22.84
N LEU A 202 -34.87 8.87 22.39
CA LEU A 202 -35.57 7.89 23.23
C LEU A 202 -34.84 6.54 23.26
N SER A 203 -33.92 6.32 22.35
CA SER A 203 -33.18 5.07 22.24
C SER A 203 -31.69 5.30 22.04
N LEU A 204 -30.87 4.30 22.40
CA LEU A 204 -29.43 4.31 22.13
C LEU A 204 -29.13 4.52 20.65
N LYS A 205 -29.89 3.89 19.76
CA LYS A 205 -29.70 4.00 18.30
C LYS A 205 -29.97 5.42 17.78
N ASP A 206 -30.98 6.12 18.32
CA ASP A 206 -31.25 7.51 17.92
C ASP A 206 -30.15 8.44 18.37
N ILE A 207 -29.68 8.27 19.60
CA ILE A 207 -28.57 9.05 20.17
C ILE A 207 -27.29 8.79 19.36
N GLN A 208 -26.98 7.52 19.08
CA GLN A 208 -25.83 7.16 18.25
C GLN A 208 -25.93 7.79 16.86
N MET A 209 -27.10 7.72 16.20
CA MET A 209 -27.25 8.27 14.85
C MET A 209 -27.01 9.78 14.81
N LYS A 210 -27.57 10.53 15.76
CA LYS A 210 -27.35 11.98 15.88
C LYS A 210 -25.90 12.32 16.17
N LEU A 211 -25.26 11.57 17.06
CA LEU A 211 -23.86 11.76 17.42
C LEU A 211 -22.92 11.43 16.24
N TRP A 212 -23.18 10.35 15.52
CA TRP A 212 -22.45 10.02 14.30
C TRP A 212 -22.57 11.13 13.25
N ALA A 213 -23.81 11.61 13.01
CA ALA A 213 -24.04 12.67 12.05
C ALA A 213 -23.29 13.96 12.43
N TYR A 214 -23.36 14.36 13.70
CA TYR A 214 -22.67 15.53 14.21
C TYR A 214 -21.15 15.43 14.07
N LEU A 215 -20.55 14.30 14.47
CA LEU A 215 -19.10 14.11 14.42
C LEU A 215 -18.59 14.06 12.98
N LEU A 216 -19.19 13.22 12.15
CA LEU A 216 -18.73 13.01 10.78
C LEU A 216 -18.97 14.25 9.90
N PHE A 217 -20.12 14.90 10.04
CA PHE A 217 -20.39 16.10 9.27
C PHE A 217 -19.51 17.28 9.73
N SER A 218 -19.25 17.41 11.04
CA SER A 218 -18.30 18.41 11.55
C SER A 218 -16.89 18.14 11.02
N GLU A 219 -16.41 16.90 11.04
CA GLU A 219 -15.10 16.54 10.48
C GLU A 219 -15.02 16.94 9.01
N PHE A 220 -16.03 16.58 8.23
CA PHE A 220 -16.09 16.89 6.81
C PHE A 220 -16.04 18.40 6.56
N VAL A 221 -16.88 19.18 7.27
CA VAL A 221 -16.92 20.64 7.13
C VAL A 221 -15.61 21.30 7.52
N PHE A 222 -14.95 20.81 8.57
CA PHE A 222 -13.67 21.38 9.02
C PHE A 222 -12.51 21.12 8.05
N ASP A 223 -12.63 20.13 7.19
CA ASP A 223 -11.62 19.80 6.19
C ASP A 223 -11.92 20.41 4.82
N LEU A 224 -13.16 20.86 4.58
CA LEU A 224 -13.53 21.49 3.31
C LEU A 224 -12.68 22.73 3.03
N PRO A 225 -12.14 22.88 1.80
CA PRO A 225 -11.41 24.07 1.38
C PRO A 225 -12.33 25.29 1.15
N GLU A 226 -13.61 25.05 0.91
CA GLU A 226 -14.61 26.04 0.57
C GLU A 226 -15.74 26.06 1.61
N ALA A 227 -16.51 27.16 1.66
CA ALA A 227 -17.67 27.27 2.54
C ALA A 227 -18.75 26.23 2.16
N ILE A 228 -19.46 25.72 3.16
CA ILE A 228 -20.56 24.77 2.95
C ILE A 228 -21.71 25.40 2.15
N PRO A 229 -22.34 24.65 1.26
CA PRO A 229 -23.52 25.07 0.52
C PRO A 229 -24.67 25.52 1.43
N SER A 230 -25.48 26.46 0.96
CA SER A 230 -26.58 27.08 1.75
C SER A 230 -27.59 26.07 2.29
N ASN A 231 -27.85 25.01 1.54
CA ASN A 231 -28.77 23.93 1.93
C ASN A 231 -28.26 23.06 3.10
N LEU A 232 -26.97 23.12 3.42
CA LEU A 232 -26.36 22.40 4.54
C LEU A 232 -26.07 23.28 5.75
N GLN A 233 -26.25 24.60 5.66
CA GLN A 233 -25.95 25.55 6.75
C GLN A 233 -26.82 25.35 8.01
N SER A 234 -27.98 24.71 7.88
CA SER A 234 -28.85 24.38 9.00
C SER A 234 -28.48 23.08 9.73
N VAL A 235 -27.55 22.30 9.17
CA VAL A 235 -27.09 21.07 9.81
C VAL A 235 -26.16 21.40 10.97
N ALA A 236 -26.40 20.82 12.13
CA ALA A 236 -25.57 21.07 13.31
C ALA A 236 -24.12 20.61 13.11
N ILE A 237 -23.20 21.50 13.40
CA ILE A 237 -21.76 21.26 13.40
C ILE A 237 -21.13 21.68 14.72
N ALA A 238 -19.98 21.12 15.04
CA ALA A 238 -19.20 21.53 16.20
C ALA A 238 -18.63 22.96 16.00
N PRO A 239 -18.45 23.73 17.08
CA PRO A 239 -17.63 24.93 17.03
C PRO A 239 -16.21 24.64 16.54
N ILE A 240 -15.62 25.59 15.81
CA ILE A 240 -14.29 25.41 15.19
C ILE A 240 -13.19 25.10 16.21
N GLU A 241 -13.34 25.59 17.43
CA GLU A 241 -12.42 25.34 18.55
C GLU A 241 -12.35 23.86 18.93
N MET A 242 -13.35 23.06 18.54
CA MET A 242 -13.42 21.63 18.78
C MET A 242 -12.83 20.79 17.65
N LYS A 243 -12.33 21.41 16.59
CA LYS A 243 -11.81 20.72 15.39
C LYS A 243 -10.88 19.55 15.75
N ASP A 244 -9.87 19.79 16.57
CA ASP A 244 -8.88 18.76 16.93
C ASP A 244 -9.50 17.60 17.71
N LYS A 245 -10.47 17.90 18.60
CA LYS A 245 -11.20 16.87 19.34
C LYS A 245 -12.08 16.01 18.42
N ILE A 246 -12.78 16.65 17.48
CA ILE A 246 -13.59 15.95 16.49
C ILE A 246 -12.72 15.03 15.63
N PHE A 247 -11.61 15.56 15.10
CA PHE A 247 -10.65 14.79 14.31
C PHE A 247 -10.10 13.59 15.10
N LEU A 248 -9.72 13.79 16.35
CA LEU A 248 -9.24 12.72 17.23
C LEU A 248 -10.28 11.60 17.40
N ILE A 249 -11.53 11.98 17.65
CA ILE A 249 -12.63 11.00 17.82
C ILE A 249 -12.84 10.22 16.52
N CYS A 250 -12.98 10.92 15.39
CA CYS A 250 -13.20 10.30 14.09
C CYS A 250 -12.03 9.38 13.70
N ASP A 251 -10.77 9.79 13.97
CA ASP A 251 -9.60 8.95 13.76
C ASP A 251 -9.61 7.68 14.63
N LYS A 252 -10.01 7.77 15.88
CA LYS A 252 -10.18 6.58 16.74
C LYS A 252 -11.26 5.65 16.20
N LEU A 253 -12.38 6.18 15.76
CA LEU A 253 -13.51 5.41 15.23
C LEU A 253 -13.12 4.65 13.94
N ARG A 254 -12.38 5.27 13.02
CA ARG A 254 -11.98 4.66 11.74
C ARG A 254 -10.76 3.73 11.85
N ASN A 255 -9.87 3.94 12.83
CA ASN A 255 -8.62 3.18 12.94
C ASN A 255 -8.74 1.95 13.85
N GLN A 256 -9.73 1.88 14.75
CA GLN A 256 -9.97 0.70 15.56
C GLN A 256 -10.65 -0.40 14.74
N ILE A 257 -9.99 -1.56 14.61
CA ILE A 257 -10.44 -2.67 13.75
C ILE A 257 -11.90 -3.07 14.05
N ASN A 258 -12.26 -3.14 15.32
CA ASN A 258 -13.62 -3.52 15.75
C ASN A 258 -14.69 -2.46 15.49
N LEU A 259 -14.32 -1.24 15.09
CA LEU A 259 -15.26 -0.14 14.84
C LEU A 259 -15.37 0.23 13.36
N ARG A 260 -14.49 -0.26 12.50
CA ARG A 260 -14.44 0.11 11.08
C ARG A 260 -15.75 -0.15 10.34
N GLU A 261 -16.30 -1.34 10.46
CA GLU A 261 -17.57 -1.69 9.86
C GLU A 261 -18.70 -0.77 10.35
N THR A 262 -18.71 -0.47 11.65
CA THR A 262 -19.67 0.47 12.25
C THR A 262 -19.47 1.87 11.70
N TYR A 263 -18.23 2.35 11.59
CA TYR A 263 -17.89 3.64 11.00
C TYR A 263 -18.42 3.74 9.57
N VAL A 264 -18.07 2.79 8.72
CA VAL A 264 -18.49 2.73 7.31
C VAL A 264 -20.01 2.76 7.19
N LYS A 265 -20.71 1.94 7.98
CA LYS A 265 -22.17 1.89 8.01
C LYS A 265 -22.82 3.24 8.34
N TYR A 266 -22.32 3.91 9.38
CA TYR A 266 -22.91 5.20 9.79
C TYR A 266 -22.47 6.34 8.88
N ALA A 267 -21.25 6.35 8.37
CA ALA A 267 -20.79 7.34 7.41
C ALA A 267 -21.63 7.31 6.12
N ASN A 268 -21.90 6.11 5.58
CA ASN A 268 -22.78 5.99 4.42
C ASN A 268 -24.20 6.48 4.71
N LYS A 269 -24.78 6.14 5.88
CA LYS A 269 -26.10 6.65 6.27
C LYS A 269 -26.14 8.17 6.39
N VAL A 270 -25.15 8.78 7.00
CA VAL A 270 -25.06 10.25 7.15
C VAL A 270 -24.93 10.91 5.78
N ALA A 271 -24.08 10.38 4.90
CA ALA A 271 -23.91 10.89 3.54
C ALA A 271 -25.23 10.83 2.74
N GLU A 272 -25.97 9.73 2.87
CA GLU A 272 -27.27 9.53 2.23
C GLU A 272 -28.34 10.50 2.80
N GLN A 273 -28.47 10.59 4.13
CA GLN A 273 -29.45 11.47 4.79
C GLN A 273 -29.24 12.94 4.44
N LEU A 274 -28.00 13.38 4.28
CA LEU A 274 -27.65 14.75 3.93
C LEU A 274 -27.50 14.97 2.42
N ASN A 275 -27.70 13.92 1.62
CA ASN A 275 -27.54 13.92 0.15
C ASN A 275 -26.18 14.50 -0.31
N LEU A 276 -25.09 14.20 0.43
CA LEU A 276 -23.78 14.82 0.22
C LEU A 276 -23.20 14.49 -1.16
N SER A 277 -23.35 13.27 -1.64
CA SER A 277 -22.82 12.84 -2.92
C SER A 277 -23.36 13.66 -4.10
N GLU A 278 -24.64 14.00 -4.11
CA GLU A 278 -25.23 14.83 -5.16
C GLU A 278 -24.83 16.30 -5.02
N ILE A 279 -24.80 16.81 -3.78
CA ILE A 279 -24.44 18.20 -3.50
C ILE A 279 -23.00 18.49 -3.96
N PHE A 280 -22.08 17.57 -3.71
CA PHE A 280 -20.66 17.74 -3.99
C PHE A 280 -20.18 17.07 -5.30
N ILE A 281 -21.11 16.55 -6.13
CA ILE A 281 -20.77 15.83 -7.38
C ILE A 281 -19.88 16.62 -8.36
N LYS A 282 -19.89 17.94 -8.31
CA LYS A 282 -19.08 18.82 -9.17
C LYS A 282 -17.81 19.33 -8.51
N SER A 283 -17.58 18.97 -7.27
CA SER A 283 -16.38 19.42 -6.52
C SER A 283 -15.15 18.75 -7.07
N LYS A 284 -14.06 19.51 -7.15
CA LYS A 284 -12.75 19.00 -7.59
C LYS A 284 -11.85 18.59 -6.44
N HIS A 285 -12.16 19.06 -5.24
CA HIS A 285 -11.38 18.83 -4.04
C HIS A 285 -12.23 19.08 -2.80
N LEU A 286 -12.23 18.14 -1.87
CA LEU A 286 -13.02 18.19 -0.62
C LEU A 286 -12.15 18.17 0.65
N GLY A 287 -10.86 18.48 0.52
CA GLY A 287 -9.94 18.49 1.65
C GLY A 287 -8.92 17.35 1.61
N ASN A 288 -8.31 17.10 2.76
CA ASN A 288 -7.25 16.11 2.88
C ASN A 288 -7.68 14.82 3.62
N ARG A 289 -8.86 14.82 4.22
CA ARG A 289 -9.45 13.66 4.89
C ARG A 289 -10.49 13.02 3.97
N VAL A 290 -10.79 11.76 4.19
CA VAL A 290 -11.85 11.06 3.47
C VAL A 290 -12.83 10.54 4.52
N THR A 291 -13.80 11.38 4.85
CA THR A 291 -14.80 11.08 5.86
C THR A 291 -15.89 10.16 5.32
N PHE A 292 -16.29 10.37 4.07
CA PHE A 292 -17.37 9.65 3.40
C PHE A 292 -16.90 8.91 2.15
N SER A 293 -17.54 7.79 1.82
CA SER A 293 -17.15 6.95 0.68
C SER A 293 -17.17 7.68 -0.66
N PHE A 294 -18.14 8.57 -0.89
CA PHE A 294 -18.28 9.30 -2.17
C PHE A 294 -17.08 10.19 -2.50
N GLU A 295 -16.33 10.65 -1.50
CA GLU A 295 -15.13 11.46 -1.68
C GLU A 295 -14.05 10.74 -2.47
N ASN A 296 -14.01 9.39 -2.40
CA ASN A 296 -13.07 8.58 -3.16
C ASN A 296 -13.21 8.79 -4.68
N SER A 297 -14.41 9.00 -5.19
CA SER A 297 -14.62 9.29 -6.62
C SER A 297 -13.89 10.57 -7.04
N ILE A 298 -13.93 11.60 -6.20
CA ILE A 298 -13.25 12.89 -6.44
C ILE A 298 -11.73 12.74 -6.33
N GLU A 299 -11.26 11.99 -5.32
CA GLU A 299 -9.84 11.69 -5.17
C GLU A 299 -9.31 10.88 -6.37
N TYR A 300 -10.15 10.03 -6.95
CA TYR A 300 -9.81 9.24 -8.13
C TYR A 300 -9.65 10.11 -9.37
N ASP A 301 -10.57 11.06 -9.60
CA ASP A 301 -10.46 12.03 -10.70
C ASP A 301 -9.18 12.88 -10.54
N ARG A 302 -8.84 13.28 -9.32
CA ARG A 302 -7.58 14.00 -9.03
C ARG A 302 -6.35 13.15 -9.32
N PHE A 303 -6.38 11.88 -8.95
CA PHE A 303 -5.29 10.94 -9.22
C PHE A 303 -5.02 10.81 -10.72
N ILE A 304 -6.08 10.61 -11.52
CA ILE A 304 -5.99 10.51 -12.98
C ILE A 304 -5.46 11.81 -13.58
N ALA A 305 -5.92 12.96 -13.08
CA ALA A 305 -5.42 14.26 -13.52
C ALA A 305 -3.91 14.41 -13.23
N TYR A 306 -3.44 14.03 -12.04
CA TYR A 306 -2.01 14.06 -11.70
C TYR A 306 -1.16 13.17 -12.62
N LEU A 307 -1.65 11.97 -12.95
CA LEU A 307 -0.94 11.10 -13.90
C LEU A 307 -0.83 11.74 -15.28
N LYS A 308 -1.92 12.32 -15.79
CA LYS A 308 -1.96 12.98 -17.11
C LYS A 308 -1.08 14.23 -17.18
N GLU A 309 -0.99 14.95 -16.08
CA GLU A 309 -0.15 16.15 -15.95
C GLU A 309 1.31 15.83 -15.63
N GLY A 310 1.67 14.57 -15.46
CA GLY A 310 3.02 14.14 -15.09
C GLY A 310 3.42 14.49 -13.65
N LYS A 311 2.45 14.80 -12.78
CA LYS A 311 2.64 15.10 -11.35
C LYS A 311 2.78 13.81 -10.53
N GLN A 312 3.89 13.09 -10.77
CA GLN A 312 4.12 11.75 -10.22
C GLN A 312 4.16 11.73 -8.68
N ALA A 313 4.82 12.72 -8.07
CA ALA A 313 4.94 12.79 -6.61
C ALA A 313 3.58 12.98 -5.92
N GLU A 314 2.73 13.83 -6.49
CA GLU A 314 1.37 14.09 -6.01
C GLU A 314 0.48 12.86 -6.18
N ALA A 315 0.61 12.15 -7.31
CA ALA A 315 -0.11 10.91 -7.55
C ALA A 315 0.29 9.82 -6.55
N HIS A 316 1.58 9.66 -6.25
CA HIS A 316 2.07 8.75 -5.20
C HIS A 316 1.53 9.11 -3.82
N LYS A 317 1.61 10.38 -3.44
CA LYS A 317 1.10 10.85 -2.15
C LYS A 317 -0.38 10.56 -1.99
N LEU A 318 -1.17 10.81 -3.05
CA LEU A 318 -2.60 10.58 -3.05
C LEU A 318 -2.94 9.08 -2.98
N CYS A 319 -2.29 8.25 -3.77
CA CYS A 319 -2.48 6.80 -3.75
C CYS A 319 -2.11 6.21 -2.37
N ASN A 320 -0.94 6.56 -1.82
CA ASN A 320 -0.49 6.09 -0.51
C ASN A 320 -1.43 6.50 0.63
N LYS A 321 -2.00 7.70 0.57
CA LYS A 321 -3.02 8.13 1.53
C LYS A 321 -4.22 7.18 1.50
N ASN A 322 -4.76 6.93 0.31
CA ASN A 322 -6.03 6.22 0.17
C ASN A 322 -5.92 4.70 0.36
N ILE A 323 -4.81 4.05 0.02
CA ILE A 323 -4.60 2.62 0.29
C ILE A 323 -4.45 2.29 1.79
N ASN A 324 -4.23 3.30 2.63
CA ASN A 324 -4.16 3.16 4.09
C ASN A 324 -5.45 3.63 4.79
N ASP A 325 -6.44 4.07 4.04
CA ASP A 325 -7.72 4.56 4.56
C ASP A 325 -8.68 3.41 4.92
N VAL A 326 -9.65 3.70 5.81
CA VAL A 326 -10.69 2.74 6.19
C VAL A 326 -11.50 2.26 5.00
N TRP A 327 -11.78 3.13 4.03
CA TRP A 327 -12.55 2.81 2.84
C TRP A 327 -11.87 1.78 1.95
N TYR A 328 -10.55 1.84 1.83
CA TYR A 328 -9.80 0.80 1.11
C TYR A 328 -9.90 -0.58 1.78
N GLN A 329 -10.04 -0.61 3.10
CA GLN A 329 -10.05 -1.86 3.86
C GLN A 329 -11.43 -2.49 3.92
N GLU A 330 -12.48 -1.67 3.97
CA GLU A 330 -13.86 -2.10 4.23
C GLU A 330 -14.76 -2.06 2.98
N ASP A 331 -14.35 -1.38 1.91
CA ASP A 331 -15.11 -1.29 0.66
C ASP A 331 -14.34 -1.92 -0.50
N SER A 332 -14.88 -3.01 -1.03
CA SER A 332 -14.24 -3.79 -2.10
C SER A 332 -14.14 -3.02 -3.43
N GLU A 333 -15.09 -2.14 -3.74
CA GLU A 333 -15.06 -1.34 -4.95
C GLU A 333 -13.96 -0.28 -4.85
N ILE A 334 -13.90 0.44 -3.73
CA ILE A 334 -12.86 1.45 -3.46
C ILE A 334 -11.47 0.77 -3.42
N SER A 335 -11.36 -0.38 -2.77
CA SER A 335 -10.14 -1.18 -2.77
C SER A 335 -9.67 -1.53 -4.18
N SER A 336 -10.60 -1.96 -5.03
CA SER A 336 -10.31 -2.31 -6.42
C SER A 336 -9.83 -1.12 -7.24
N PHE A 337 -10.42 0.07 -7.05
CA PHE A 337 -9.94 1.29 -7.68
C PHE A 337 -8.49 1.63 -7.31
N TRP A 338 -8.19 1.65 -6.00
CA TRP A 338 -6.86 2.03 -5.56
C TRP A 338 -5.78 0.98 -5.89
N LYS A 339 -6.17 -0.30 -6.04
CA LYS A 339 -5.29 -1.34 -6.61
C LYS A 339 -4.95 -1.05 -8.07
N LEU A 340 -5.94 -0.66 -8.87
CA LEU A 340 -5.69 -0.21 -10.24
C LEU A 340 -4.78 1.01 -10.29
N ALA A 341 -5.05 2.02 -9.45
CA ALA A 341 -4.24 3.22 -9.32
C ALA A 341 -2.78 2.90 -8.96
N SER A 342 -2.56 1.99 -8.01
CA SER A 342 -1.23 1.54 -7.61
C SER A 342 -0.47 0.87 -8.74
N ASN A 343 -1.13 0.01 -9.53
CA ASN A 343 -0.51 -0.64 -10.69
C ASN A 343 -0.25 0.36 -11.83
N ALA A 344 -1.11 1.36 -12.03
CA ALA A 344 -0.88 2.44 -13.00
C ALA A 344 0.33 3.30 -12.60
N LEU A 345 0.51 3.60 -11.31
CA LEU A 345 1.70 4.27 -10.78
C LEU A 345 2.96 3.45 -11.02
N LEU A 346 2.92 2.17 -10.68
CA LEU A 346 4.05 1.27 -10.90
C LEU A 346 4.47 1.26 -12.37
N LEU A 347 3.50 1.19 -13.29
CA LEU A 347 3.78 1.26 -14.73
C LEU A 347 4.43 2.58 -15.14
N THR A 348 3.87 3.71 -14.71
CA THR A 348 4.42 5.03 -15.04
C THR A 348 5.82 5.24 -14.46
N ASP A 349 6.08 4.75 -13.25
CA ASP A 349 7.42 4.78 -12.66
C ASP A 349 8.43 3.97 -13.47
N CYS A 350 8.03 2.76 -13.90
CA CYS A 350 8.89 1.91 -14.74
C CYS A 350 9.21 2.58 -16.07
N ILE A 351 8.21 3.16 -16.72
CA ILE A 351 8.39 3.87 -17.99
C ILE A 351 9.28 5.10 -17.83
N ASN A 352 9.10 5.85 -16.74
CA ASN A 352 9.85 7.08 -16.47
C ASN A 352 11.32 6.84 -16.11
N ARG A 353 11.70 5.61 -15.67
CA ARG A 353 13.13 5.24 -15.51
C ARG A 353 13.89 5.26 -16.83
N GLY A 354 13.18 5.27 -17.94
CA GLY A 354 13.72 5.42 -19.28
C GLY A 354 14.31 4.14 -19.87
N LEU A 355 14.38 4.15 -21.19
CA LEU A 355 15.02 3.12 -22.01
C LEU A 355 16.39 3.64 -22.44
N LYS A 356 17.47 2.90 -22.14
CA LYS A 356 18.80 3.18 -22.69
C LYS A 356 18.80 2.84 -24.17
N SER A 357 19.10 3.83 -25.03
CA SER A 357 18.97 3.71 -26.48
C SER A 357 20.29 3.43 -27.23
N ASP A 358 21.43 3.54 -26.54
CA ASP A 358 22.74 3.57 -27.19
C ASP A 358 23.62 2.36 -26.83
N GLY A 359 23.01 1.33 -26.25
CA GLY A 359 23.72 0.13 -25.80
C GLY A 359 23.77 -0.97 -26.86
N ASN A 360 24.68 -1.93 -26.66
CA ASN A 360 24.70 -3.19 -27.39
C ASN A 360 23.54 -4.10 -26.94
N LEU A 361 23.36 -5.23 -27.64
CA LEU A 361 22.27 -6.16 -27.34
C LEU A 361 22.31 -6.69 -25.90
N GLN A 362 23.48 -6.95 -25.34
CA GLN A 362 23.61 -7.44 -23.97
C GLN A 362 23.13 -6.37 -22.97
N GLU A 363 23.51 -5.12 -23.16
CA GLU A 363 23.05 -4.01 -22.30
C GLU A 363 21.55 -3.81 -22.39
N LEU A 364 20.94 -4.00 -23.56
CA LEU A 364 19.50 -3.93 -23.74
C LEU A 364 18.79 -5.09 -23.02
N VAL A 365 19.33 -6.31 -23.10
CA VAL A 365 18.82 -7.48 -22.36
C VAL A 365 18.95 -7.27 -20.85
N ASP A 366 20.08 -6.79 -20.40
CA ASP A 366 20.33 -6.50 -18.97
C ASP A 366 19.40 -5.41 -18.45
N TRP A 367 19.21 -4.33 -19.23
CA TRP A 367 18.22 -3.30 -18.90
C TRP A 367 16.82 -3.88 -18.79
N TYR A 368 16.39 -4.69 -19.77
CA TYR A 368 15.07 -5.31 -19.75
C TYR A 368 14.90 -6.23 -18.53
N ALA A 369 15.87 -7.09 -18.27
CA ALA A 369 15.84 -8.04 -17.16
C ALA A 369 15.78 -7.36 -15.78
N HIS A 370 16.49 -6.23 -15.60
CA HIS A 370 16.53 -5.54 -14.33
C HIS A 370 15.39 -4.55 -14.11
N SER A 371 14.93 -3.86 -15.16
CA SER A 371 13.96 -2.76 -15.02
C SER A 371 12.86 -2.72 -16.08
N GLY A 372 13.14 -3.05 -17.34
CA GLY A 372 12.15 -2.97 -18.41
C GLY A 372 10.98 -3.94 -18.23
N CYS A 373 11.26 -5.16 -17.76
CA CYS A 373 10.25 -6.19 -17.48
C CYS A 373 9.27 -5.79 -16.36
N ASP A 374 9.62 -4.85 -15.49
CA ASP A 374 8.73 -4.36 -14.44
C ASP A 374 7.54 -3.59 -15.05
N ALA A 375 7.70 -2.97 -16.24
CA ALA A 375 6.58 -2.33 -16.96
C ALA A 375 5.58 -3.40 -17.47
N ASP A 376 6.08 -4.51 -18.01
CA ASP A 376 5.24 -5.63 -18.43
C ASP A 376 4.48 -6.23 -17.25
N TYR A 377 5.16 -6.41 -16.11
CA TYR A 377 4.55 -6.88 -14.87
C TYR A 377 3.44 -5.94 -14.40
N ALA A 378 3.72 -4.62 -14.34
CA ALA A 378 2.76 -3.63 -13.87
C ALA A 378 1.53 -3.56 -14.80
N PHE A 379 1.74 -3.64 -16.12
CA PHE A 379 0.67 -3.68 -17.10
C PHE A 379 -0.21 -4.93 -16.94
N ARG A 380 0.40 -6.11 -16.81
CA ARG A 380 -0.34 -7.35 -16.56
C ARG A 380 -1.13 -7.29 -15.26
N ARG A 381 -0.53 -6.81 -14.16
CA ARG A 381 -1.20 -6.67 -12.87
C ARG A 381 -2.37 -5.69 -12.96
N PHE A 382 -2.20 -4.56 -13.64
CA PHE A 382 -3.29 -3.60 -13.85
C PHE A 382 -4.49 -4.27 -14.53
N HIS A 383 -4.28 -4.98 -15.63
CA HIS A 383 -5.37 -5.63 -16.35
C HIS A 383 -5.98 -6.81 -15.60
N THR A 384 -5.20 -7.55 -14.82
CA THR A 384 -5.73 -8.61 -13.95
C THR A 384 -6.67 -8.05 -12.89
N GLU A 385 -6.28 -6.97 -12.21
CA GLU A 385 -7.16 -6.28 -11.25
C GLU A 385 -8.38 -5.68 -11.94
N ARG A 386 -8.21 -5.17 -13.16
CA ARG A 386 -9.31 -4.61 -13.97
C ARG A 386 -10.44 -5.61 -14.24
N LEU A 387 -10.13 -6.89 -14.40
CA LEU A 387 -11.13 -7.95 -14.58
C LEU A 387 -12.02 -8.15 -13.34
N GLY A 388 -11.52 -7.83 -12.16
CA GLY A 388 -12.28 -7.90 -10.89
C GLY A 388 -13.23 -6.73 -10.67
N VAL A 389 -13.14 -5.65 -11.47
CA VAL A 389 -14.02 -4.47 -11.34
C VAL A 389 -15.29 -4.67 -12.15
N ILE A 390 -16.37 -5.06 -11.46
CA ILE A 390 -17.67 -5.41 -12.08
C ILE A 390 -18.34 -4.15 -12.66
N ASN A 391 -18.45 -3.09 -11.85
CA ASN A 391 -18.95 -1.80 -12.27
C ASN A 391 -17.81 -0.98 -12.84
N SER A 392 -17.93 -0.52 -14.09
CA SER A 392 -16.89 0.26 -14.75
C SER A 392 -17.28 1.74 -14.79
N PRO A 393 -17.09 2.49 -13.69
CA PRO A 393 -17.32 3.92 -13.73
C PRO A 393 -16.39 4.58 -14.76
N LYS A 394 -16.75 5.77 -15.19
CA LYS A 394 -16.01 6.56 -16.19
C LYS A 394 -14.51 6.63 -15.88
N GLN A 395 -14.15 6.77 -14.59
CA GLN A 395 -12.78 6.86 -14.12
C GLN A 395 -11.96 5.60 -14.42
N VAL A 396 -12.52 4.42 -14.29
CA VAL A 396 -11.83 3.16 -14.61
C VAL A 396 -11.51 3.08 -16.10
N LYS A 397 -12.46 3.49 -16.95
CA LYS A 397 -12.22 3.55 -18.39
C LYS A 397 -11.11 4.53 -18.71
N GLU A 398 -11.18 5.73 -18.15
CA GLU A 398 -10.22 6.80 -18.38
C GLU A 398 -8.79 6.42 -17.94
N LEU A 399 -8.66 5.76 -16.77
CA LEU A 399 -7.39 5.22 -16.29
C LEU A 399 -6.88 4.08 -17.17
N THR A 400 -7.79 3.22 -17.66
CA THR A 400 -7.45 2.12 -18.56
C THR A 400 -6.91 2.63 -19.89
N ASP A 401 -7.57 3.64 -20.47
CA ASP A 401 -7.13 4.27 -21.72
C ASP A 401 -5.75 4.93 -21.56
N PHE A 402 -5.52 5.61 -20.42
CA PHE A 402 -4.22 6.18 -20.08
C PHE A 402 -3.12 5.11 -19.99
N VAL A 403 -3.37 4.04 -19.22
CA VAL A 403 -2.42 2.94 -19.03
C VAL A 403 -2.09 2.26 -20.36
N ASN A 404 -3.09 1.99 -21.18
CA ASN A 404 -2.90 1.38 -22.50
C ASN A 404 -2.04 2.26 -23.42
N SER A 405 -2.32 3.56 -23.48
CA SER A 405 -1.55 4.51 -24.30
C SER A 405 -0.08 4.57 -23.84
N ARG A 406 0.16 4.70 -22.52
CA ARG A 406 1.53 4.77 -21.99
C ARG A 406 2.31 3.47 -22.20
N TYR A 407 1.66 2.32 -22.06
CA TYR A 407 2.31 1.04 -22.31
C TYR A 407 2.57 0.81 -23.79
N GLN A 408 1.66 1.21 -24.68
CA GLN A 408 1.86 1.15 -26.13
C GLN A 408 3.08 1.99 -26.55
N GLU A 409 3.16 3.25 -26.11
CA GLU A 409 4.31 4.11 -26.37
C GLU A 409 5.64 3.49 -25.92
N PHE A 410 5.62 2.88 -24.72
CA PHE A 410 6.78 2.19 -24.16
C PHE A 410 7.20 0.99 -25.01
N THR A 411 6.26 0.12 -25.38
CA THR A 411 6.55 -1.08 -26.16
C THR A 411 6.99 -0.77 -27.58
N GLU A 412 6.36 0.21 -28.26
CA GLU A 412 6.77 0.66 -29.59
C GLU A 412 8.21 1.19 -29.58
N ARG A 413 8.56 1.98 -28.56
CA ARG A 413 9.91 2.48 -28.37
C ARG A 413 10.90 1.36 -28.10
N ALA A 414 10.57 0.43 -27.20
CA ALA A 414 11.44 -0.71 -26.87
C ALA A 414 11.68 -1.61 -28.08
N VAL A 415 10.63 -1.93 -28.85
CA VAL A 415 10.73 -2.71 -30.10
C VAL A 415 11.60 -2.00 -31.13
N LYS A 416 11.44 -0.69 -31.30
CA LYS A 416 12.25 0.09 -32.25
C LYS A 416 13.74 0.06 -31.90
N VAL A 417 14.06 0.23 -30.60
CA VAL A 417 15.45 0.14 -30.13
C VAL A 417 16.02 -1.26 -30.38
N TYR A 418 15.25 -2.31 -30.01
CA TYR A 418 15.66 -3.69 -30.25
C TYR A 418 15.90 -3.97 -31.75
N GLN A 419 15.01 -3.58 -32.64
CA GLN A 419 15.14 -3.76 -34.08
C GLN A 419 16.39 -3.03 -34.63
N ASN A 420 16.68 -1.83 -34.16
CA ASN A 420 17.87 -1.09 -34.57
C ASN A 420 19.15 -1.79 -34.11
N THR A 421 19.17 -2.28 -32.85
CA THR A 421 20.30 -3.02 -32.28
C THR A 421 20.59 -4.30 -33.09
N ILE A 422 19.55 -5.05 -33.48
CA ILE A 422 19.70 -6.28 -34.26
C ILE A 422 20.20 -5.99 -35.69
N LYS A 423 19.76 -4.88 -36.33
CA LYS A 423 20.20 -4.52 -37.70
C LYS A 423 21.71 -4.31 -37.81
N GLU A 424 22.37 -3.92 -36.74
CA GLU A 424 23.80 -3.69 -36.69
C GLU A 424 24.60 -4.99 -36.39
N LEU A 425 23.94 -6.04 -35.93
CA LEU A 425 24.55 -7.33 -35.70
C LEU A 425 24.53 -8.15 -37.01
N LYS A 426 25.68 -8.23 -37.67
CA LYS A 426 25.85 -8.98 -38.94
C LYS A 426 25.52 -10.48 -38.80
N ASP A 427 25.55 -11.02 -37.56
CA ASP A 427 25.29 -12.42 -37.22
C ASP A 427 24.34 -12.54 -36.01
N CYS A 428 23.06 -12.17 -36.20
CA CYS A 428 22.01 -12.42 -35.20
C CYS A 428 21.87 -13.90 -34.80
N VAL A 429 22.42 -14.80 -35.62
CA VAL A 429 22.41 -16.25 -35.41
C VAL A 429 23.47 -16.72 -34.40
N GLN A 430 24.44 -15.89 -34.04
CA GLN A 430 25.55 -16.26 -33.14
C GLN A 430 25.34 -15.91 -31.67
N LEU A 431 24.21 -15.35 -31.29
CA LEU A 431 23.86 -15.29 -29.88
C LEU A 431 23.75 -16.72 -29.40
N LYS A 432 24.82 -17.19 -28.74
CA LYS A 432 24.92 -18.57 -28.22
C LYS A 432 23.68 -18.84 -27.37
N ASN A 433 22.77 -19.54 -27.98
CA ASN A 433 21.59 -20.00 -27.26
C ASN A 433 22.02 -20.99 -26.18
N GLN A 434 21.83 -20.59 -24.95
CA GLN A 434 22.02 -21.47 -23.81
C GLN A 434 20.64 -21.97 -23.37
N GLY A 435 20.22 -23.10 -23.95
CA GLY A 435 18.96 -23.72 -23.56
C GLY A 435 18.99 -24.20 -22.10
N CYS A 436 17.80 -24.43 -21.53
CA CYS A 436 17.63 -24.89 -20.14
C CYS A 436 18.28 -26.26 -19.87
N VAL A 437 18.40 -27.11 -20.87
CA VAL A 437 19.01 -28.45 -20.72
C VAL A 437 20.50 -28.46 -20.35
N GLN A 438 21.18 -27.31 -20.42
CA GLN A 438 22.56 -27.22 -19.91
C GLN A 438 22.64 -27.52 -18.41
N GLU A 439 21.61 -27.15 -17.66
CA GLU A 439 21.50 -27.44 -16.22
C GLU A 439 20.96 -28.87 -15.97
N VAL A 440 20.12 -29.38 -16.89
CA VAL A 440 19.48 -30.68 -16.77
C VAL A 440 20.48 -31.84 -16.96
N TYR A 441 21.32 -31.80 -17.99
CA TYR A 441 22.23 -32.91 -18.29
C TYR A 441 23.25 -33.20 -17.18
N PRO A 442 23.96 -32.22 -16.62
CA PRO A 442 24.88 -32.49 -15.53
C PRO A 442 24.19 -33.04 -14.27
N ALA A 443 22.96 -32.58 -14.00
CA ALA A 443 22.19 -33.07 -12.86
C ALA A 443 21.79 -34.56 -13.05
N LEU A 444 21.32 -34.94 -14.24
CA LEU A 444 20.99 -36.32 -14.57
C LEU A 444 22.23 -37.25 -14.56
N GLN A 445 23.38 -36.76 -15.07
CA GLN A 445 24.65 -37.50 -15.02
C GLN A 445 25.15 -37.72 -13.59
N ALA A 446 24.81 -36.80 -12.68
CA ALA A 446 25.07 -36.96 -11.25
C ALA A 446 24.03 -37.83 -10.52
N GLY A 447 23.13 -38.53 -11.27
CA GLY A 447 22.11 -39.40 -10.72
C GLY A 447 20.93 -38.70 -10.06
N LYS A 448 20.76 -37.38 -10.28
CA LYS A 448 19.65 -36.62 -9.72
C LYS A 448 18.35 -36.85 -10.50
N ARG A 449 17.23 -36.73 -9.81
CA ARG A 449 15.91 -36.68 -10.42
C ARG A 449 15.57 -35.21 -10.74
N VAL A 450 15.23 -34.92 -12.00
CA VAL A 450 15.07 -33.57 -12.53
C VAL A 450 13.68 -33.37 -13.12
N VAL A 451 13.09 -32.21 -12.90
CA VAL A 451 11.87 -31.78 -13.60
C VAL A 451 12.25 -30.67 -14.57
N LEU A 452 11.87 -30.83 -15.83
CA LEU A 452 11.97 -29.80 -16.86
C LEU A 452 10.57 -29.30 -17.21
N VAL A 453 10.30 -28.05 -16.87
CA VAL A 453 8.99 -27.43 -17.12
C VAL A 453 9.09 -26.51 -18.34
N MET A 454 8.25 -26.77 -19.35
CA MET A 454 8.18 -25.97 -20.58
C MET A 454 6.82 -25.31 -20.66
N VAL A 455 6.77 -23.98 -20.52
CA VAL A 455 5.54 -23.18 -20.54
C VAL A 455 5.52 -22.31 -21.79
N ASP A 456 4.52 -22.52 -22.66
CA ASP A 456 4.34 -21.74 -23.87
C ASP A 456 3.83 -20.33 -23.57
N ALA A 457 4.29 -19.34 -24.33
CA ALA A 457 4.00 -17.93 -24.13
C ALA A 457 4.40 -17.36 -22.73
N PHE A 458 5.35 -18.01 -22.03
CA PHE A 458 5.81 -17.60 -20.71
C PHE A 458 6.79 -16.44 -20.82
N ARG A 459 6.37 -15.25 -20.41
CA ARG A 459 7.20 -14.05 -20.51
C ARG A 459 8.23 -13.97 -19.38
N TYR A 460 9.36 -13.29 -19.66
CA TYR A 460 10.43 -13.13 -18.67
C TYR A 460 9.97 -12.52 -17.33
N GLU A 461 9.08 -11.51 -17.39
CA GLU A 461 8.52 -10.89 -16.17
C GLU A 461 7.73 -11.88 -15.31
N MET A 462 7.08 -12.87 -15.93
CA MET A 462 6.39 -13.95 -15.22
C MET A 462 7.39 -14.86 -14.53
N GLY A 463 8.50 -15.22 -15.20
CA GLY A 463 9.57 -16.01 -14.61
C GLY A 463 10.22 -15.32 -13.40
N LYS A 464 10.49 -14.03 -13.51
CA LYS A 464 10.98 -13.21 -12.41
C LYS A 464 10.00 -13.16 -11.23
N ASN A 465 8.73 -12.92 -11.52
CA ASN A 465 7.67 -12.89 -10.51
C ASN A 465 7.48 -14.26 -9.84
N PHE A 466 7.52 -15.34 -10.63
CA PHE A 466 7.44 -16.70 -10.12
C PHE A 466 8.61 -17.02 -9.18
N ALA A 467 9.85 -16.77 -9.60
CA ALA A 467 11.03 -17.00 -8.79
C ALA A 467 10.93 -16.27 -7.43
N GLN A 468 10.57 -14.98 -7.44
CA GLN A 468 10.36 -14.19 -6.23
C GLN A 468 9.25 -14.75 -5.33
N SER A 469 8.19 -15.32 -5.92
CA SER A 469 7.07 -15.88 -5.16
C SER A 469 7.45 -17.16 -4.39
N ILE A 470 8.35 -17.96 -4.95
CA ILE A 470 8.81 -19.21 -4.34
C ILE A 470 10.08 -19.06 -3.49
N GLU A 471 10.80 -17.94 -3.63
CA GLU A 471 12.07 -17.68 -2.93
C GLU A 471 11.95 -17.82 -1.41
N LYS A 472 10.86 -17.33 -0.81
CA LYS A 472 10.59 -17.47 0.63
C LYS A 472 10.55 -18.94 1.09
N ARG A 473 10.14 -19.88 0.21
CA ARG A 473 10.02 -21.31 0.50
C ARG A 473 11.30 -22.08 0.22
N PHE A 474 12.03 -21.69 -0.82
CA PHE A 474 13.22 -22.41 -1.31
C PHE A 474 14.54 -21.66 -1.06
N LYS A 475 14.46 -20.41 -0.58
CA LYS A 475 15.61 -19.53 -0.23
C LYS A 475 16.66 -19.49 -1.35
N ASP A 476 17.95 -19.59 -1.00
CA ASP A 476 19.10 -19.49 -1.91
C ASP A 476 19.16 -20.58 -3.00
N ARG A 477 18.17 -21.47 -3.07
CA ARG A 477 18.06 -22.50 -4.10
C ARG A 477 17.32 -22.03 -5.36
N VAL A 478 16.68 -20.87 -5.32
CA VAL A 478 15.99 -20.30 -6.48
C VAL A 478 16.97 -19.47 -7.29
N LYS A 479 17.11 -19.80 -8.57
CA LYS A 479 17.90 -19.01 -9.53
C LYS A 479 17.04 -18.69 -10.73
N TYR A 480 17.17 -17.49 -11.25
CA TYR A 480 16.53 -17.07 -12.51
C TYR A 480 17.49 -16.16 -13.28
N GLU A 481 17.45 -16.29 -14.61
CA GLU A 481 18.29 -15.51 -15.51
C GLU A 481 17.59 -15.31 -16.84
N PRO A 482 17.85 -14.19 -17.55
CA PRO A 482 17.37 -14.00 -18.90
C PRO A 482 18.11 -14.89 -19.88
N LYS A 483 17.40 -15.45 -20.84
CA LYS A 483 17.96 -16.15 -22.01
C LYS A 483 17.41 -15.48 -23.28
N ILE A 484 18.27 -15.40 -24.29
CA ILE A 484 17.86 -14.89 -25.61
C ILE A 484 17.42 -16.08 -26.46
N SER A 485 16.21 -16.00 -27.00
CA SER A 485 15.67 -17.03 -27.89
C SER A 485 16.03 -16.75 -29.36
N TYR A 486 16.04 -17.79 -30.18
CA TYR A 486 16.14 -17.64 -31.62
C TYR A 486 14.93 -16.92 -32.23
N LEU A 487 15.16 -16.26 -33.35
CA LEU A 487 14.09 -15.76 -34.21
C LEU A 487 13.90 -16.70 -35.42
N PRO A 488 12.66 -16.98 -35.84
CA PRO A 488 11.39 -16.46 -35.30
C PRO A 488 11.00 -17.13 -33.98
N SER A 489 10.43 -16.35 -33.07
CA SER A 489 10.04 -16.80 -31.72
C SER A 489 8.68 -17.54 -31.68
N VAL A 490 8.31 -18.26 -32.73
CA VAL A 490 7.10 -19.10 -32.73
C VAL A 490 7.35 -20.41 -31.99
N THR A 491 6.30 -21.01 -31.41
CA THR A 491 6.35 -22.19 -30.53
C THR A 491 7.29 -23.28 -30.98
N ARG A 492 7.24 -23.67 -32.26
CA ARG A 492 8.07 -24.74 -32.81
C ARG A 492 9.58 -24.50 -32.70
N PHE A 493 10.02 -23.24 -32.83
CA PHE A 493 11.44 -22.86 -32.70
C PHE A 493 11.78 -22.51 -31.27
N GLY A 494 10.93 -21.72 -30.59
CA GLY A 494 11.11 -21.32 -29.21
C GLY A 494 11.25 -22.52 -28.27
N MET A 495 10.35 -23.49 -28.39
CA MET A 495 10.42 -24.73 -27.59
C MET A 495 11.61 -25.62 -27.93
N ALA A 496 12.02 -25.70 -29.20
CA ALA A 496 13.21 -26.44 -29.59
C ALA A 496 14.50 -25.80 -29.04
N ASN A 497 14.46 -24.48 -28.88
CA ASN A 497 15.57 -23.69 -28.35
C ASN A 497 16.03 -24.10 -26.94
N HIS A 498 15.16 -24.72 -26.15
CA HIS A 498 15.51 -25.28 -24.84
C HIS A 498 16.46 -26.47 -24.91
N LEU A 499 16.60 -27.10 -26.08
CA LEU A 499 17.39 -28.35 -26.25
C LEU A 499 18.87 -28.14 -26.57
N ASN A 500 19.39 -26.92 -26.59
CA ASN A 500 20.76 -26.58 -26.99
C ASN A 500 21.17 -26.98 -28.41
N ASN A 501 22.05 -26.19 -29.01
CA ASN A 501 22.69 -26.48 -30.29
C ASN A 501 21.72 -26.78 -31.45
N ILE A 502 20.53 -26.17 -31.43
CA ILE A 502 19.63 -26.28 -32.59
C ILE A 502 20.21 -25.54 -33.77
N VAL A 503 19.99 -26.09 -34.95
CA VAL A 503 20.28 -25.48 -36.25
C VAL A 503 18.95 -25.32 -36.98
N LEU A 504 18.72 -24.17 -37.59
CA LEU A 504 17.56 -23.96 -38.44
C LEU A 504 17.95 -24.35 -39.88
N ASP A 505 17.29 -25.34 -40.42
CA ASP A 505 17.55 -25.80 -41.79
C ASP A 505 16.25 -25.93 -42.58
N VAL A 506 16.34 -25.90 -43.90
CA VAL A 506 15.20 -26.04 -44.78
C VAL A 506 15.03 -27.49 -45.23
N LEU A 507 14.05 -28.18 -44.68
CA LEU A 507 13.70 -29.54 -45.05
C LEU A 507 12.35 -29.54 -45.79
N SER A 508 12.35 -30.10 -47.03
CA SER A 508 11.12 -30.15 -47.85
C SER A 508 10.44 -28.76 -48.03
N GLY A 509 11.23 -27.73 -48.19
CA GLY A 509 10.74 -26.35 -48.39
C GLY A 509 10.20 -25.64 -47.13
N LYS A 510 10.36 -26.26 -45.96
CA LYS A 510 9.94 -25.70 -44.67
C LYS A 510 11.14 -25.52 -43.75
N LEU A 511 11.23 -24.37 -43.09
CA LEU A 511 12.22 -24.13 -42.05
C LEU A 511 11.91 -25.03 -40.85
N GLN A 512 12.90 -25.82 -40.41
CA GLN A 512 12.81 -26.77 -39.31
C GLN A 512 13.91 -26.57 -38.29
N PRO A 513 13.63 -26.68 -36.98
CA PRO A 513 14.66 -26.82 -35.96
C PRO A 513 15.21 -28.22 -35.94
N MET A 514 16.54 -28.35 -36.02
CA MET A 514 17.23 -29.62 -36.09
C MET A 514 18.35 -29.74 -35.07
N ILE A 515 18.58 -30.92 -34.55
CA ILE A 515 19.73 -31.26 -33.72
C ILE A 515 20.28 -32.58 -34.23
N ASP A 516 21.60 -32.69 -34.46
CA ASP A 516 22.27 -33.91 -34.93
C ASP A 516 21.54 -34.51 -36.15
N SER A 517 21.14 -33.68 -37.12
CA SER A 517 20.37 -34.05 -38.32
C SER A 517 18.96 -34.57 -38.07
N LYS A 518 18.44 -34.48 -36.87
CA LYS A 518 17.05 -34.83 -36.52
C LYS A 518 16.18 -33.62 -36.34
N VAL A 519 14.95 -33.66 -36.84
CA VAL A 519 13.96 -32.61 -36.62
C VAL A 519 13.48 -32.69 -35.15
N VAL A 520 13.37 -31.55 -34.48
CA VAL A 520 12.90 -31.42 -33.11
C VAL A 520 11.74 -30.42 -32.99
N ALA A 521 10.89 -30.41 -34.00
CA ALA A 521 9.83 -29.42 -34.16
C ALA A 521 8.59 -29.69 -33.29
N SER A 522 8.18 -30.95 -33.19
CA SER A 522 7.03 -31.37 -32.38
C SER A 522 7.40 -31.65 -30.91
N PRO A 523 6.44 -31.66 -29.99
CA PRO A 523 6.67 -32.15 -28.64
C PRO A 523 7.27 -33.55 -28.59
N GLU A 524 6.73 -34.47 -29.40
CA GLU A 524 7.15 -35.86 -29.49
C GLU A 524 8.62 -35.94 -29.93
N ASP A 525 9.01 -35.23 -31.00
CA ASP A 525 10.39 -35.19 -31.49
C ASP A 525 11.36 -34.74 -30.36
N ARG A 526 10.96 -33.74 -29.57
CA ARG A 526 11.78 -33.21 -28.46
C ARG A 526 11.93 -34.25 -27.33
N ILE A 527 10.85 -34.91 -26.97
CA ILE A 527 10.88 -35.97 -25.94
C ILE A 527 11.73 -37.14 -26.37
N ASP A 528 11.58 -37.61 -27.63
CA ASP A 528 12.39 -38.68 -28.18
C ASP A 528 13.88 -38.33 -28.25
N TYR A 529 14.17 -37.07 -28.59
CA TYR A 529 15.55 -36.56 -28.51
C TYR A 529 16.09 -36.62 -27.07
N LEU A 530 15.31 -36.16 -26.08
CA LEU A 530 15.72 -36.18 -24.68
C LEU A 530 15.95 -37.62 -24.18
N ARG A 531 15.06 -38.55 -24.50
CA ARG A 531 15.22 -39.98 -24.17
C ARG A 531 16.52 -40.54 -24.75
N ALA A 532 16.75 -40.29 -26.03
CA ALA A 532 17.95 -40.80 -26.73
C ALA A 532 19.24 -40.17 -26.19
N LYS A 533 19.19 -38.89 -25.84
CA LYS A 533 20.36 -38.13 -25.38
C LYS A 533 20.74 -38.44 -23.93
N THR A 534 19.77 -38.64 -23.06
CA THR A 534 20.00 -38.81 -21.63
C THR A 534 20.12 -40.28 -21.22
N GLY A 535 19.48 -41.18 -21.95
CA GLY A 535 19.45 -42.60 -21.62
C GLY A 535 18.74 -42.96 -20.32
N VAL A 536 17.98 -42.01 -19.73
CA VAL A 536 17.24 -42.20 -18.48
C VAL A 536 15.75 -42.39 -18.76
N GLU A 537 15.01 -42.83 -17.74
CA GLU A 537 13.54 -42.87 -17.79
C GLU A 537 12.97 -41.47 -17.86
N VAL A 538 12.25 -41.16 -18.95
CA VAL A 538 11.63 -39.85 -19.22
C VAL A 538 10.12 -40.02 -19.25
N GLN A 539 9.44 -39.34 -18.33
CA GLN A 539 7.99 -39.22 -18.33
C GLN A 539 7.59 -37.82 -18.81
N ASP A 540 6.59 -37.75 -19.71
CA ASP A 540 6.08 -36.50 -20.28
C ASP A 540 4.62 -36.33 -19.90
N VAL A 541 4.28 -35.17 -19.30
CA VAL A 541 2.92 -34.87 -18.84
C VAL A 541 2.54 -33.42 -19.19
N ARG A 542 1.24 -33.17 -19.36
CA ARG A 542 0.74 -31.79 -19.41
C ARG A 542 0.51 -31.26 -18.00
N LEU A 543 0.78 -29.98 -17.78
CA LEU A 543 0.58 -29.36 -16.47
C LEU A 543 -0.90 -29.40 -16.04
N GLU A 544 -1.81 -29.30 -17.00
CA GLU A 544 -3.25 -29.38 -16.77
C GLU A 544 -3.70 -30.75 -16.26
N ASP A 545 -3.00 -31.82 -16.69
CA ASP A 545 -3.30 -33.23 -16.38
C ASP A 545 -2.35 -33.80 -15.31
N PHE A 546 -1.53 -32.94 -14.67
CA PHE A 546 -0.53 -33.40 -13.72
C PHE A 546 -1.17 -33.99 -12.46
N ASP A 547 -0.93 -35.29 -12.27
CA ASP A 547 -1.30 -36.04 -11.08
C ASP A 547 -0.03 -36.61 -10.42
N PRO A 548 0.31 -36.19 -9.21
CA PRO A 548 1.48 -36.72 -8.50
C PRO A 548 1.47 -38.22 -8.33
N SER A 549 0.27 -38.85 -8.22
CA SER A 549 0.13 -40.30 -8.04
C SER A 549 0.44 -41.12 -9.32
N ALA A 550 0.39 -40.45 -10.47
CA ALA A 550 0.70 -41.06 -11.77
C ALA A 550 2.18 -41.00 -12.17
N ILE A 551 3.00 -40.36 -11.34
CA ILE A 551 4.44 -40.23 -11.61
C ILE A 551 5.18 -41.47 -11.13
N ASN A 552 5.85 -42.14 -12.07
CA ASN A 552 6.63 -43.35 -11.78
C ASN A 552 7.84 -43.03 -10.88
N GLU A 553 8.06 -43.80 -9.84
CA GLU A 553 9.19 -43.67 -8.93
C GLU A 553 10.55 -43.75 -9.62
N ASN A 554 10.64 -44.49 -10.74
CA ASN A 554 11.84 -44.64 -11.55
C ASN A 554 12.07 -43.48 -12.52
N THR A 555 11.14 -42.52 -12.63
CA THR A 555 11.31 -41.36 -13.50
C THR A 555 12.46 -40.47 -13.01
N HIS A 556 13.51 -40.36 -13.83
CA HIS A 556 14.67 -39.49 -13.57
C HIS A 556 14.49 -38.13 -14.21
N LEU A 557 13.86 -38.06 -15.39
CA LEU A 557 13.51 -36.81 -16.04
C LEU A 557 11.99 -36.73 -16.22
N LEU A 558 11.36 -35.82 -15.48
CA LEU A 558 9.96 -35.47 -15.68
C LEU A 558 9.88 -34.21 -16.55
N VAL A 559 9.28 -34.31 -17.72
CA VAL A 559 8.99 -33.16 -18.57
C VAL A 559 7.54 -32.76 -18.37
N VAL A 560 7.32 -31.53 -17.92
CA VAL A 560 5.99 -30.97 -17.71
C VAL A 560 5.78 -29.83 -18.72
N ARG A 561 4.73 -29.95 -19.53
CA ARG A 561 4.42 -28.99 -20.59
C ARG A 561 3.12 -28.24 -20.30
N SER A 562 3.08 -26.92 -20.57
CA SER A 562 1.86 -26.15 -20.55
C SER A 562 1.71 -25.30 -21.81
N VAL A 563 0.50 -25.27 -22.34
CA VAL A 563 0.07 -24.40 -23.45
C VAL A 563 -1.07 -23.44 -23.03
N GLY A 564 -1.40 -23.41 -21.75
CA GLY A 564 -2.59 -22.73 -21.24
C GLY A 564 -2.61 -21.22 -21.50
N ILE A 565 -1.45 -20.55 -21.43
CA ILE A 565 -1.33 -19.12 -21.70
C ILE A 565 -1.52 -18.83 -23.19
N ASP A 566 -0.81 -19.58 -24.05
CA ASP A 566 -0.86 -19.43 -25.50
C ASP A 566 -2.28 -19.64 -26.02
N THR A 567 -2.89 -20.76 -25.69
CA THR A 567 -4.27 -21.10 -26.08
C THR A 567 -5.29 -20.05 -25.60
N ALA A 568 -5.15 -19.56 -24.38
CA ALA A 568 -6.05 -18.53 -23.87
C ALA A 568 -5.84 -17.20 -24.57
N GLY A 569 -4.59 -16.82 -24.87
CA GLY A 569 -4.24 -15.57 -25.57
C GLY A 569 -4.72 -15.54 -27.01
N GLU A 570 -4.70 -16.69 -27.72
CA GLU A 570 -5.19 -16.82 -29.08
C GLU A 570 -6.73 -16.76 -29.16
N ASN A 571 -7.43 -17.37 -28.21
CA ASN A 571 -8.88 -17.46 -28.21
C ASN A 571 -9.58 -16.24 -27.59
N ASP A 572 -8.99 -15.65 -26.55
CA ASP A 572 -9.56 -14.50 -25.83
C ASP A 572 -8.45 -13.65 -25.20
N LYS A 573 -8.20 -12.50 -25.79
CA LYS A 573 -7.13 -11.58 -25.36
C LYS A 573 -7.29 -11.12 -23.89
N LEU A 574 -8.52 -10.96 -23.40
CA LEU A 574 -8.79 -10.57 -22.02
C LEU A 574 -8.52 -11.73 -21.05
N ASN A 575 -8.95 -12.94 -21.39
CA ASN A 575 -8.70 -14.14 -20.60
C ASN A 575 -7.23 -14.59 -20.66
N GLY A 576 -6.47 -14.21 -21.68
CA GLY A 576 -5.03 -14.46 -21.75
C GLY A 576 -4.27 -13.95 -20.54
N LEU A 577 -4.56 -12.71 -20.09
CA LEU A 577 -3.92 -12.15 -18.89
C LEU A 577 -4.33 -12.87 -17.59
N ALA A 578 -5.60 -13.27 -17.48
CA ALA A 578 -6.07 -14.07 -16.33
C ALA A 578 -5.45 -15.46 -16.32
N SER A 579 -5.20 -16.05 -17.50
CA SER A 579 -4.54 -17.37 -17.61
C SER A 579 -3.09 -17.31 -17.13
N MET A 580 -2.39 -16.21 -17.33
CA MET A 580 -1.03 -16.00 -16.81
C MET A 580 -0.96 -16.11 -15.27
N GLU A 581 -1.91 -15.50 -14.56
CA GLU A 581 -1.97 -15.63 -13.09
C GLU A 581 -2.29 -17.06 -12.64
N ARG A 582 -3.23 -17.72 -13.32
CA ARG A 582 -3.57 -19.12 -13.02
C ARG A 582 -2.38 -20.05 -13.24
N GLU A 583 -1.59 -19.77 -14.27
CA GLU A 583 -0.41 -20.56 -14.57
C GLU A 583 0.67 -20.42 -13.50
N LEU A 584 0.92 -19.21 -13.00
CA LEU A 584 1.84 -18.99 -11.89
C LEU A 584 1.43 -19.77 -10.63
N ILE A 585 0.13 -19.84 -10.35
CA ILE A 585 -0.40 -20.63 -9.22
C ILE A 585 -0.18 -22.13 -9.45
N ARG A 586 -0.42 -22.64 -10.67
CA ARG A 586 -0.20 -24.05 -11.01
C ARG A 586 1.27 -24.44 -10.91
N LEU A 587 2.17 -23.59 -11.43
CA LEU A 587 3.61 -23.78 -11.31
C LEU A 587 4.08 -23.81 -9.85
N ALA A 588 3.53 -22.92 -9.01
CA ALA A 588 3.84 -22.93 -7.59
C ALA A 588 3.40 -24.22 -6.87
N ARG A 589 2.24 -24.78 -7.25
CA ARG A 589 1.79 -26.09 -6.75
C ARG A 589 2.68 -27.23 -7.26
N LEU A 590 3.00 -27.21 -8.56
CA LEU A 590 3.91 -28.19 -9.16
C LEU A 590 5.25 -28.26 -8.41
N THR A 591 5.85 -27.12 -8.03
CA THR A 591 7.12 -27.11 -7.26
C THR A 591 6.97 -27.78 -5.90
N ASP A 592 5.83 -27.58 -5.22
CA ASP A 592 5.56 -28.23 -3.94
C ASP A 592 5.37 -29.76 -4.10
N ASP A 593 4.70 -30.20 -5.17
CA ASP A 593 4.47 -31.60 -5.43
C ASP A 593 5.75 -32.32 -5.93
N CYS A 594 6.56 -31.69 -6.76
CA CYS A 594 7.88 -32.17 -7.13
C CYS A 594 8.80 -32.39 -5.93
N LYS A 595 8.74 -31.51 -4.94
CA LYS A 595 9.46 -31.68 -3.68
C LYS A 595 8.97 -32.91 -2.90
N LYS A 596 7.65 -33.14 -2.83
CA LYS A 596 7.07 -34.35 -2.17
C LYS A 596 7.48 -35.64 -2.91
N LEU A 597 7.53 -35.59 -4.24
CA LEU A 597 7.99 -36.67 -5.11
C LEU A 597 9.52 -36.87 -5.09
N LYS A 598 10.25 -36.09 -4.27
CA LYS A 598 11.69 -36.16 -4.08
C LYS A 598 12.49 -35.92 -5.39
N PHE A 599 12.03 -34.99 -6.22
CA PHE A 599 12.88 -34.44 -7.27
C PHE A 599 13.93 -33.52 -6.67
N ASP A 600 15.16 -33.59 -7.15
CA ASP A 600 16.29 -32.85 -6.63
C ASP A 600 16.37 -31.43 -7.24
N GLN A 601 15.86 -31.29 -8.47
CA GLN A 601 15.90 -30.05 -9.23
C GLN A 601 14.62 -29.89 -10.09
N ALA A 602 14.10 -28.68 -10.18
CA ALA A 602 13.02 -28.29 -11.07
C ALA A 602 13.31 -26.94 -11.69
#